data_0374060f4810fc2b24d418735cb939a5
#
_entry.id   0374060f4810fc2b24d418735cb939a5
#
_cell.length_a   1.000
_cell.length_b   1.000
_cell.length_c   1.000
_cell.angle_alpha   90.00
_cell.angle_beta   90.00
_cell.angle_gamma   90.00
#
_symmetry.space_group_name_H-M   'P 1'
#
loop_
_entity.id
_entity.type
_entity.pdbx_description
1 polymer ?
#
loop_
_entity_poly.entity_id
_entity_poly.type
_entity_poly.pdbx_seq_one_letter_code
_entity_poly.pdbx_strand_id
1 'polypeptide(L)'
;MAKATKKGKSTEKKTSKAKSSSKAAGKKSSSKSNGKANAKANGRVAQGTAVADKAVGKLKKKDYESELERLQLELVKLQEYIKAEGMRVVVVFEGRDAAGKGGTIKRIADALNPRVCRIAALPAPSDRERTSWYFQRYVAQLPSAGEMVLFDRSWYNRAGVERVMGFCNEEEYQEFLRATPLFEEMLLRSNIKLIKYWFSVSDDEQERRFQDRLEDPSKHWKLSPMDLESRKRWVDFSRAKDVMFAHTDTQLSPWWVVEADNKKKARLNTISHLLSSIPYEYEPKPPLKLPKRQTNKDYERPPRETQRFVPQVY
;
A
#
# COMPACT_ATOMS: atom_id res chain seq x y z
N MET A 1 53.65 -4.39 40.26
CA MET A 1 54.79 -3.58 39.81
C MET A 1 54.22 -2.66 38.73
N ALA A 2 53.98 -1.48 39.09
CA ALA A 2 54.69 -0.21 38.86
C ALA A 2 54.22 0.42 37.55
N LYS A 3 53.39 1.48 37.57
CA LYS A 3 53.69 2.95 37.53
C LYS A 3 54.35 3.34 36.19
N ALA A 4 53.96 4.37 35.45
CA ALA A 4 53.68 5.80 35.75
C ALA A 4 53.08 6.48 34.52
N THR A 5 52.05 7.31 34.58
CA THR A 5 51.92 8.78 34.60
C THR A 5 52.86 9.65 33.77
N LYS A 6 52.28 10.59 32.97
CA LYS A 6 52.58 12.03 32.74
C LYS A 6 51.65 12.57 31.66
N LYS A 7 50.73 13.51 31.91
CA LYS A 7 50.69 14.96 32.19
C LYS A 7 51.44 15.86 31.21
N GLY A 8 50.74 16.81 30.65
CA GLY A 8 51.23 18.09 30.10
C GLY A 8 50.30 18.63 29.01
N LYS A 9 49.49 19.61 29.30
CA LYS A 9 49.47 21.10 29.39
C LYS A 9 49.12 21.71 28.02
N SER A 10 47.96 22.23 27.94
CA SER A 10 47.38 23.57 27.73
C SER A 10 48.24 24.61 26.99
N THR A 11 47.62 25.27 25.99
CA THR A 11 47.77 26.74 25.79
C THR A 11 46.53 27.30 25.04
N GLU A 12 45.91 28.28 25.69
CA GLU A 12 44.98 29.27 25.14
C GLU A 12 45.69 30.33 24.33
N LYS A 13 44.97 30.97 23.38
CA LYS A 13 45.07 32.44 23.02
C LYS A 13 43.94 32.70 22.01
N LYS A 14 42.86 33.39 22.39
CA LYS A 14 42.55 34.83 22.47
C LYS A 14 42.55 35.56 21.14
N THR A 15 41.32 35.97 20.80
CA THR A 15 40.76 37.28 20.39
C THR A 15 41.22 37.98 19.11
N SER A 16 40.25 38.37 18.28
CA SER A 16 39.96 39.81 18.10
C SER A 16 38.67 40.06 17.32
N LYS A 17 37.90 41.00 17.83
CA LYS A 17 36.74 41.68 17.25
C LYS A 17 37.18 42.65 16.13
N ALA A 18 36.34 42.82 15.12
CA ALA A 18 36.20 44.14 14.48
C ALA A 18 34.76 44.31 13.98
N LYS A 19 34.13 45.33 14.52
CA LYS A 19 32.88 45.96 14.04
C LYS A 19 33.26 47.00 12.95
N SER A 20 32.45 47.20 11.95
CA SER A 20 32.14 48.54 11.47
C SER A 20 30.81 48.58 10.67
N SER A 21 30.05 49.56 11.04
CA SER A 21 28.77 50.06 10.55
C SER A 21 28.96 51.06 9.39
N SER A 22 27.93 51.19 8.53
CA SER A 22 27.36 52.46 8.02
C SER A 22 26.25 52.18 7.00
N LYS A 23 25.10 52.55 7.21
CA LYS A 23 24.11 53.60 6.94
C LYS A 23 24.24 54.20 5.51
N ALA A 24 23.22 54.20 4.74
CA ALA A 24 22.16 55.15 4.49
C ALA A 24 21.71 55.26 3.02
N ALA A 25 20.39 55.38 2.89
CA ALA A 25 19.56 56.27 2.02
C ALA A 25 19.57 55.98 0.49
N GLY A 26 18.54 55.62 -0.14
CA GLY A 26 17.27 56.33 -0.34
C GLY A 26 17.19 56.94 -1.73
N LYS A 27 16.24 56.49 -2.60
CA LYS A 27 15.44 57.36 -3.47
C LYS A 27 14.42 56.56 -4.29
N LYS A 28 13.19 57.07 -4.21
CA LYS A 28 12.06 56.71 -5.06
C LYS A 28 12.30 57.25 -6.48
N SER A 29 11.83 56.52 -7.52
CA SER A 29 11.26 57.15 -8.70
C SER A 29 10.29 56.16 -9.39
N SER A 30 9.15 56.66 -9.65
CA SER A 30 8.03 56.09 -10.40
C SER A 30 8.26 56.25 -11.90
N SER A 31 7.93 55.23 -12.69
CA SER A 31 7.44 55.46 -14.04
C SER A 31 6.56 54.31 -14.51
N LYS A 32 5.34 54.66 -14.91
CA LYS A 32 4.38 53.82 -15.63
C LYS A 32 4.86 53.61 -17.07
N SER A 33 4.76 52.42 -17.64
CA SER A 33 4.42 52.28 -19.06
C SER A 33 3.70 50.96 -19.31
N ASN A 34 2.60 51.09 -20.07
CA ASN A 34 1.74 50.02 -20.58
C ASN A 34 2.47 49.13 -21.62
N GLY A 35 2.21 47.86 -21.56
CA GLY A 35 2.55 46.93 -22.63
C GLY A 35 1.72 45.65 -22.53
N LYS A 36 0.62 45.58 -23.29
CA LYS A 36 -0.15 44.37 -23.53
C LYS A 36 0.69 43.37 -24.35
N ALA A 37 0.84 42.15 -23.88
CA ALA A 37 1.02 41.00 -24.75
C ALA A 37 0.40 39.74 -24.15
N ASN A 38 -0.53 39.17 -24.89
CA ASN A 38 -1.20 37.89 -24.65
C ASN A 38 -0.23 36.73 -24.70
N ALA A 39 -0.27 35.86 -23.71
CA ALA A 39 0.07 34.45 -23.89
C ALA A 39 -0.81 33.63 -22.94
N LYS A 40 -1.83 33.00 -23.51
CA LYS A 40 -2.65 31.99 -22.87
C LYS A 40 -1.80 30.71 -22.71
N ALA A 41 -1.48 30.33 -21.48
CA ALA A 41 -1.11 28.98 -21.14
C ALA A 41 -2.17 28.43 -20.18
N ASN A 42 -3.12 27.69 -20.73
CA ASN A 42 -4.15 26.97 -19.96
C ASN A 42 -3.51 25.72 -19.32
N GLY A 43 -3.05 25.86 -18.08
CA GLY A 43 -2.86 24.72 -17.18
C GLY A 43 -4.19 24.41 -16.48
N ARG A 44 -5.02 23.57 -17.07
CA ARG A 44 -6.17 23.00 -16.37
C ARG A 44 -5.66 21.95 -15.38
N VAL A 45 -5.55 22.32 -14.13
CA VAL A 45 -5.58 21.39 -13.00
C VAL A 45 -6.99 20.78 -13.00
N ALA A 46 -7.09 19.51 -13.27
CA ALA A 46 -8.34 18.76 -13.16
C ALA A 46 -8.74 18.73 -11.69
N GLN A 47 -9.64 19.62 -11.30
CA GLN A 47 -10.38 19.50 -10.05
C GLN A 47 -11.22 18.24 -10.13
N GLY A 48 -11.03 17.34 -9.16
CA GLY A 48 -11.86 16.16 -8.99
C GLY A 48 -13.32 16.58 -8.89
N THR A 49 -14.09 16.22 -9.90
CA THR A 49 -15.54 16.36 -9.90
C THR A 49 -16.07 15.46 -8.77
N ALA A 50 -16.65 16.07 -7.76
CA ALA A 50 -17.51 15.40 -6.79
C ALA A 50 -18.62 14.70 -7.60
N VAL A 51 -18.49 13.37 -7.70
CA VAL A 51 -19.54 12.54 -8.28
C VAL A 51 -20.68 12.56 -7.28
N ALA A 52 -21.76 13.25 -7.65
CA ALA A 52 -22.97 13.33 -6.89
C ALA A 52 -23.43 11.94 -6.46
N ASP A 53 -23.75 11.84 -5.18
CA ASP A 53 -24.27 10.65 -4.49
C ASP A 53 -25.65 10.29 -5.11
N LYS A 54 -25.62 9.61 -6.26
CA LYS A 54 -26.79 8.92 -6.76
C LYS A 54 -26.99 7.74 -5.83
N ALA A 55 -28.14 7.70 -5.15
CA ALA A 55 -28.62 6.56 -4.38
C ALA A 55 -28.49 5.29 -5.25
N VAL A 56 -27.32 4.67 -5.19
CA VAL A 56 -27.01 3.51 -6.03
C VAL A 56 -27.70 2.31 -5.41
N GLY A 57 -28.77 1.84 -6.03
CA GLY A 57 -29.53 0.68 -5.64
C GLY A 57 -28.66 -0.55 -5.35
N LYS A 58 -29.27 -1.59 -4.82
CA LYS A 58 -28.59 -2.85 -4.49
C LYS A 58 -27.93 -3.43 -5.76
N LEU A 59 -26.60 -3.49 -5.80
CA LEU A 59 -25.83 -4.05 -6.94
C LEU A 59 -26.19 -5.53 -7.12
N LYS A 60 -26.80 -5.89 -8.27
CA LYS A 60 -27.17 -7.27 -8.58
C LYS A 60 -25.90 -8.12 -8.75
N LYS A 61 -26.04 -9.42 -8.53
CA LYS A 61 -24.88 -10.34 -8.60
C LYS A 61 -24.27 -10.35 -10.00
N LYS A 62 -25.07 -10.41 -11.05
CA LYS A 62 -24.65 -10.42 -12.45
C LYS A 62 -23.89 -9.14 -12.82
N ASP A 63 -24.41 -7.97 -12.42
CA ASP A 63 -23.77 -6.68 -12.73
C ASP A 63 -22.41 -6.56 -12.02
N TYR A 64 -22.31 -7.05 -10.77
CA TYR A 64 -21.05 -7.12 -10.04
C TYR A 64 -20.04 -8.02 -10.73
N GLU A 65 -20.45 -9.21 -11.18
CA GLU A 65 -19.57 -10.18 -11.83
C GLU A 65 -19.04 -9.65 -13.17
N SER A 66 -19.93 -9.07 -13.97
CA SER A 66 -19.54 -8.45 -15.25
C SER A 66 -18.58 -7.27 -15.08
N GLU A 67 -18.83 -6.38 -14.11
CA GLU A 67 -17.94 -5.24 -13.87
C GLU A 67 -16.61 -5.69 -13.25
N LEU A 68 -16.62 -6.71 -12.38
CA LEU A 68 -15.39 -7.27 -11.84
C LEU A 68 -14.53 -7.87 -12.95
N GLU A 69 -15.10 -8.63 -13.86
CA GLU A 69 -14.39 -9.20 -15.02
C GLU A 69 -13.78 -8.11 -15.89
N ARG A 70 -14.55 -7.06 -16.20
CA ARG A 70 -14.04 -5.90 -16.95
C ARG A 70 -12.83 -5.25 -16.26
N LEU A 71 -12.92 -5.00 -14.95
CA LEU A 71 -11.83 -4.41 -14.18
C LEU A 71 -10.63 -5.35 -14.06
N GLN A 72 -10.85 -6.65 -13.99
CA GLN A 72 -9.77 -7.63 -13.97
C GLN A 72 -9.01 -7.68 -15.30
N LEU A 73 -9.68 -7.51 -16.43
CA LEU A 73 -9.01 -7.34 -17.73
C LEU A 73 -8.14 -6.07 -17.76
N GLU A 74 -8.63 -4.97 -17.19
CA GLU A 74 -7.81 -3.75 -17.06
C GLU A 74 -6.60 -3.95 -16.14
N LEU A 75 -6.74 -4.72 -15.04
CA LEU A 75 -5.60 -5.08 -14.19
C LEU A 75 -4.53 -5.88 -14.94
N VAL A 76 -4.91 -6.76 -15.87
CA VAL A 76 -3.95 -7.48 -16.72
C VAL A 76 -3.19 -6.51 -17.64
N LYS A 77 -3.86 -5.51 -18.20
CA LYS A 77 -3.20 -4.46 -19.02
C LYS A 77 -2.22 -3.65 -18.17
N LEU A 78 -2.65 -3.22 -16.98
CA LEU A 78 -1.80 -2.54 -16.01
C LEU A 78 -0.57 -3.38 -15.65
N GLN A 79 -0.73 -4.68 -15.41
CA GLN A 79 0.37 -5.59 -15.14
C GLN A 79 1.41 -5.62 -16.26
N GLU A 80 0.96 -5.73 -17.51
CA GLU A 80 1.86 -5.72 -18.67
C GLU A 80 2.62 -4.39 -18.79
N TYR A 81 1.95 -3.27 -18.47
CA TYR A 81 2.58 -1.97 -18.42
C TYR A 81 3.64 -1.88 -17.31
N ILE A 82 3.29 -2.26 -16.07
CA ILE A 82 4.23 -2.30 -14.93
C ILE A 82 5.48 -3.10 -15.28
N LYS A 83 5.30 -4.24 -15.92
CA LYS A 83 6.39 -5.11 -16.35
C LYS A 83 7.24 -4.48 -17.45
N ALA A 84 6.63 -3.83 -18.44
CA ALA A 84 7.32 -3.20 -19.56
C ALA A 84 8.16 -2.00 -19.12
N GLU A 85 7.58 -1.15 -18.25
CA GLU A 85 8.22 0.06 -17.73
C GLU A 85 9.16 -0.21 -16.54
N GLY A 86 9.23 -1.45 -16.07
CA GLY A 86 10.03 -1.78 -14.89
C GLY A 86 9.57 -1.08 -13.63
N MET A 87 8.28 -0.70 -13.54
CA MET A 87 7.75 -0.01 -12.37
C MET A 87 7.81 -0.88 -11.12
N ARG A 88 7.92 -0.24 -9.96
CA ARG A 88 7.84 -0.87 -8.65
C ARG A 88 6.63 -0.33 -7.92
N VAL A 89 5.65 -1.20 -7.64
CA VAL A 89 4.37 -0.80 -7.07
C VAL A 89 4.14 -1.49 -5.74
N VAL A 90 3.86 -0.71 -4.71
CA VAL A 90 3.46 -1.17 -3.38
C VAL A 90 2.04 -0.70 -3.10
N VAL A 91 1.17 -1.63 -2.76
CA VAL A 91 -0.21 -1.32 -2.34
C VAL A 91 -0.41 -1.85 -0.92
N VAL A 92 -0.69 -0.96 0.00
CA VAL A 92 -0.95 -1.26 1.41
C VAL A 92 -2.45 -1.37 1.65
N PHE A 93 -2.88 -2.48 2.26
CA PHE A 93 -4.26 -2.71 2.66
C PHE A 93 -4.36 -2.80 4.16
N GLU A 94 -4.87 -1.74 4.76
CA GLU A 94 -5.12 -1.63 6.19
C GLU A 94 -6.61 -1.41 6.46
N GLY A 95 -7.00 -1.45 7.72
CA GLY A 95 -8.37 -1.20 8.13
C GLY A 95 -8.89 -2.18 9.16
N ARG A 96 -10.15 -1.99 9.55
CA ARG A 96 -10.83 -2.76 10.58
C ARG A 96 -10.84 -4.25 10.27
N ASP A 97 -10.91 -5.06 11.33
CA ASP A 97 -11.14 -6.49 11.18
C ASP A 97 -12.52 -6.73 10.57
N ALA A 98 -12.63 -7.81 9.80
CA ALA A 98 -13.81 -8.13 8.99
C ALA A 98 -14.20 -7.09 7.91
N ALA A 99 -13.46 -5.99 7.70
CA ALA A 99 -13.76 -4.98 6.68
C ALA A 99 -13.71 -5.50 5.23
N GLY A 100 -12.98 -6.59 4.96
CA GLY A 100 -12.97 -7.23 3.64
C GLY A 100 -11.69 -7.06 2.84
N LYS A 101 -10.60 -6.63 3.47
CA LYS A 101 -9.25 -6.49 2.88
C LYS A 101 -8.83 -7.69 2.04
N GLY A 102 -8.67 -8.85 2.66
CA GLY A 102 -8.22 -10.07 1.98
C GLY A 102 -9.14 -10.51 0.83
N GLY A 103 -10.46 -10.19 0.91
CA GLY A 103 -11.38 -10.44 -0.20
C GLY A 103 -11.15 -9.53 -1.40
N THR A 104 -10.68 -8.31 -1.21
CA THR A 104 -10.31 -7.37 -2.27
C THR A 104 -8.95 -7.73 -2.85
N ILE A 105 -7.95 -7.96 -2.01
CA ILE A 105 -6.62 -8.43 -2.40
C ILE A 105 -6.73 -9.67 -3.29
N LYS A 106 -7.53 -10.65 -2.87
CA LYS A 106 -7.76 -11.86 -3.66
C LYS A 106 -8.30 -11.55 -5.07
N ARG A 107 -9.29 -10.63 -5.23
CA ARG A 107 -9.85 -10.29 -6.56
C ARG A 107 -8.86 -9.57 -7.47
N ILE A 108 -7.94 -8.82 -6.88
CA ILE A 108 -6.82 -8.22 -7.64
C ILE A 108 -5.85 -9.32 -8.04
N ALA A 109 -5.38 -10.13 -7.11
CA ALA A 109 -4.36 -11.14 -7.35
C ALA A 109 -4.83 -12.28 -8.25
N ASP A 110 -6.11 -12.72 -8.16
CA ASP A 110 -6.67 -13.80 -8.99
C ASP A 110 -6.57 -13.53 -10.49
N ALA A 111 -6.53 -12.26 -10.90
CA ALA A 111 -6.45 -11.85 -12.31
C ALA A 111 -4.99 -11.72 -12.81
N LEU A 112 -4.01 -11.73 -11.92
CA LEU A 112 -2.64 -11.35 -12.20
C LEU A 112 -1.67 -12.52 -12.12
N ASN A 113 -0.57 -12.40 -12.85
CA ASN A 113 0.51 -13.38 -12.79
C ASN A 113 1.23 -13.29 -11.42
N PRO A 114 1.30 -14.36 -10.63
CA PRO A 114 1.91 -14.36 -9.29
C PRO A 114 3.43 -14.07 -9.31
N ARG A 115 4.08 -14.14 -10.48
CA ARG A 115 5.48 -13.72 -10.64
C ARG A 115 5.64 -12.21 -10.76
N VAL A 116 4.56 -11.49 -11.08
CA VAL A 116 4.54 -10.03 -11.23
C VAL A 116 3.83 -9.38 -10.05
N CYS A 117 2.72 -9.97 -9.62
CA CYS A 117 1.93 -9.48 -8.48
C CYS A 117 1.93 -10.53 -7.38
N ARG A 118 2.49 -10.20 -6.22
CA ARG A 118 2.52 -11.09 -5.05
C ARG A 118 1.86 -10.45 -3.84
N ILE A 119 1.37 -11.28 -2.95
CA ILE A 119 0.77 -10.87 -1.69
C ILE A 119 1.82 -11.02 -0.58
N ALA A 120 2.05 -9.95 0.18
CA ALA A 120 2.87 -9.97 1.39
C ALA A 120 1.95 -9.94 2.61
N ALA A 121 1.76 -11.10 3.25
CA ALA A 121 1.00 -11.26 4.48
C ALA A 121 1.94 -11.85 5.54
N LEU A 122 2.60 -10.97 6.30
CA LEU A 122 3.62 -11.41 7.25
C LEU A 122 2.98 -11.96 8.54
N PRO A 123 3.46 -13.08 9.07
CA PRO A 123 3.02 -13.59 10.37
C PRO A 123 3.51 -12.69 11.51
N ALA A 124 3.18 -13.04 12.76
CA ALA A 124 3.80 -12.41 13.92
C ALA A 124 5.33 -12.43 13.80
N PRO A 125 6.03 -11.36 14.23
CA PRO A 125 7.48 -11.30 14.11
C PRO A 125 8.16 -12.42 14.93
N SER A 126 9.19 -13.04 14.34
CA SER A 126 10.09 -13.95 15.05
C SER A 126 10.92 -13.19 16.10
N ASP A 127 11.58 -13.92 17.00
CA ASP A 127 12.43 -13.30 18.04
C ASP A 127 13.58 -12.49 17.42
N ARG A 128 14.14 -12.95 16.29
CA ARG A 128 15.14 -12.19 15.55
C ARG A 128 14.57 -10.90 14.96
N GLU A 129 13.39 -10.96 14.36
CA GLU A 129 12.74 -9.78 13.77
C GLU A 129 12.33 -8.75 14.81
N ARG A 130 11.98 -9.18 16.05
CA ARG A 130 11.67 -8.26 17.16
C ARG A 130 12.85 -7.39 17.58
N THR A 131 14.08 -7.89 17.41
CA THR A 131 15.31 -7.19 17.76
C THR A 131 15.94 -6.46 16.57
N SER A 132 15.39 -6.63 15.38
CA SER A 132 15.83 -5.95 14.16
C SER A 132 15.19 -4.58 14.02
N TRP A 133 15.74 -3.73 13.17
CA TRP A 133 15.07 -2.47 12.80
C TRP A 133 13.65 -2.76 12.30
N TYR A 134 12.68 -2.03 12.85
CA TYR A 134 11.25 -2.36 12.69
C TYR A 134 10.83 -2.57 11.22
N PHE A 135 11.25 -1.68 10.33
CA PHE A 135 10.87 -1.75 8.91
C PHE A 135 11.56 -2.89 8.14
N GLN A 136 12.63 -3.48 8.68
CA GLN A 136 13.50 -4.41 7.95
C GLN A 136 12.73 -5.61 7.38
N ARG A 137 11.78 -6.18 8.11
CA ARG A 137 10.97 -7.30 7.64
C ARG A 137 10.04 -6.95 6.48
N TYR A 138 9.60 -5.69 6.41
CA TYR A 138 8.76 -5.16 5.34
C TYR A 138 9.61 -4.74 4.13
N VAL A 139 10.77 -4.17 4.36
CA VAL A 139 11.75 -3.81 3.31
C VAL A 139 12.14 -5.05 2.49
N ALA A 140 12.31 -6.20 3.14
CA ALA A 140 12.58 -7.47 2.47
C ALA A 140 11.47 -7.92 1.51
N GLN A 141 10.28 -7.33 1.61
CA GLN A 141 9.13 -7.63 0.76
C GLN A 141 8.89 -6.60 -0.35
N LEU A 142 9.69 -5.56 -0.45
CA LEU A 142 9.51 -4.52 -1.47
C LEU A 142 9.71 -5.08 -2.89
N PRO A 143 9.05 -4.48 -3.90
CA PRO A 143 9.10 -4.99 -5.27
C PRO A 143 10.44 -4.70 -5.94
N SER A 144 10.88 -5.63 -6.78
CA SER A 144 11.86 -5.40 -7.84
C SER A 144 11.23 -4.71 -9.05
N ALA A 145 12.04 -4.30 -10.02
CA ALA A 145 11.54 -3.70 -11.26
C ALA A 145 10.54 -4.63 -11.97
N GLY A 146 9.42 -4.08 -12.36
CA GLY A 146 8.33 -4.81 -13.02
C GLY A 146 7.42 -5.61 -12.06
N GLU A 147 7.49 -5.36 -10.75
CA GLU A 147 6.69 -6.07 -9.75
C GLU A 147 5.70 -5.16 -9.02
N MET A 148 4.58 -5.76 -8.62
CA MET A 148 3.59 -5.21 -7.70
C MET A 148 3.51 -6.06 -6.44
N VAL A 149 3.51 -5.43 -5.27
CA VAL A 149 3.34 -6.12 -3.98
C VAL A 149 2.10 -5.58 -3.28
N LEU A 150 1.19 -6.50 -2.93
CA LEU A 150 -0.02 -6.22 -2.17
C LEU A 150 0.22 -6.62 -0.71
N PHE A 151 0.34 -5.64 0.18
CA PHE A 151 0.50 -5.90 1.60
C PHE A 151 -0.86 -6.11 2.27
N ASP A 152 -1.15 -7.33 2.74
CA ASP A 152 -2.27 -7.61 3.66
C ASP A 152 -1.81 -7.36 5.08
N ARG A 153 -2.05 -6.18 5.60
CA ARG A 153 -1.38 -5.54 6.73
C ARG A 153 0.10 -5.24 6.41
N SER A 154 0.66 -4.25 7.08
CA SER A 154 1.97 -3.71 6.74
C SER A 154 2.71 -3.24 7.99
N TRP A 155 3.70 -2.36 7.81
CA TRP A 155 4.36 -1.64 8.90
C TRP A 155 3.38 -0.89 9.81
N TYR A 156 2.19 -0.60 9.35
CA TYR A 156 1.14 0.04 10.14
C TYR A 156 0.56 -0.84 11.27
N ASN A 157 0.95 -2.11 11.36
CA ASN A 157 0.67 -2.94 12.53
C ASN A 157 1.11 -2.26 13.84
N ARG A 158 2.24 -1.51 13.83
CA ARG A 158 2.73 -0.80 15.02
C ARG A 158 1.76 0.29 15.47
N ALA A 159 1.16 1.03 14.54
CA ALA A 159 0.17 2.06 14.87
C ALA A 159 -1.23 1.49 15.21
N GLY A 160 -1.49 0.25 14.82
CA GLY A 160 -2.76 -0.44 15.05
C GLY A 160 -2.67 -1.49 16.15
N VAL A 161 -2.58 -2.75 15.72
CA VAL A 161 -2.67 -3.90 16.63
C VAL A 161 -1.57 -3.90 17.69
N GLU A 162 -0.32 -3.55 17.35
CA GLU A 162 0.78 -3.57 18.32
C GLU A 162 0.57 -2.53 19.42
N ARG A 163 0.13 -1.32 19.05
CA ARG A 163 -0.21 -0.24 20.00
C ARG A 163 -1.37 -0.63 20.91
N VAL A 164 -2.47 -1.08 20.34
CA VAL A 164 -3.70 -1.37 21.09
C VAL A 164 -3.56 -2.58 22.01
N MET A 165 -2.79 -3.58 21.58
CA MET A 165 -2.59 -4.80 22.33
C MET A 165 -1.39 -4.74 23.29
N GLY A 166 -0.61 -3.65 23.28
CA GLY A 166 0.56 -3.50 24.13
C GLY A 166 1.75 -4.36 23.67
N PHE A 167 1.87 -4.67 22.39
CA PHE A 167 3.00 -5.41 21.81
C PHE A 167 4.20 -4.53 21.51
N CYS A 168 4.04 -3.21 21.57
CA CYS A 168 5.12 -2.23 21.55
C CYS A 168 5.00 -1.27 22.73
N ASN A 169 6.13 -0.70 23.17
CA ASN A 169 6.15 0.33 24.18
C ASN A 169 5.83 1.72 23.59
N GLU A 170 5.73 2.74 24.44
CA GLU A 170 5.41 4.10 24.03
C GLU A 170 6.49 4.72 23.16
N GLU A 171 7.77 4.48 23.47
CA GLU A 171 8.91 5.02 22.71
C GLU A 171 8.95 4.47 21.30
N GLU A 172 8.78 3.16 21.14
CA GLU A 172 8.70 2.49 19.83
C GLU A 172 7.52 2.99 19.01
N TYR A 173 6.39 3.24 19.64
CA TYR A 173 5.20 3.78 18.99
C TYR A 173 5.43 5.20 18.48
N GLN A 174 5.96 6.08 19.34
CA GLN A 174 6.25 7.47 18.97
C GLN A 174 7.32 7.56 17.90
N GLU A 175 8.36 6.72 17.98
CA GLU A 175 9.37 6.64 16.95
C GLU A 175 8.78 6.17 15.61
N PHE A 176 7.90 5.19 15.63
CA PHE A 176 7.19 4.74 14.44
C PHE A 176 6.40 5.86 13.78
N LEU A 177 5.65 6.66 14.54
CA LEU A 177 4.86 7.77 14.00
C LEU A 177 5.74 8.83 13.34
N ARG A 178 6.92 9.11 13.90
CA ARG A 178 7.91 10.04 13.31
C ARG A 178 8.61 9.47 12.08
N ALA A 179 9.01 8.21 12.16
CA ALA A 179 9.84 7.59 11.12
C ALA A 179 9.04 7.18 9.88
N THR A 180 7.74 6.85 10.02
CA THR A 180 6.94 6.33 8.91
C THR A 180 6.82 7.28 7.72
N PRO A 181 6.50 8.59 7.90
CA PRO A 181 6.46 9.51 6.77
C PRO A 181 7.80 9.62 6.03
N LEU A 182 8.91 9.61 6.76
CA LEU A 182 10.27 9.64 6.19
C LEU A 182 10.60 8.35 5.42
N PHE A 183 10.22 7.21 5.99
CA PHE A 183 10.37 5.92 5.33
C PHE A 183 9.59 5.86 4.01
N GLU A 184 8.33 6.30 4.02
CA GLU A 184 7.49 6.33 2.83
C GLU A 184 8.01 7.33 1.79
N GLU A 185 8.51 8.48 2.22
CA GLU A 185 9.18 9.44 1.33
C GLU A 185 10.43 8.84 0.66
N MET A 186 11.24 8.07 1.40
CA MET A 186 12.37 7.32 0.81
C MET A 186 11.92 6.34 -0.27
N LEU A 187 10.81 5.62 -0.05
CA LEU A 187 10.26 4.72 -1.07
C LEU A 187 9.87 5.48 -2.33
N LEU A 188 9.17 6.60 -2.19
CA LEU A 188 8.73 7.44 -3.31
C LEU A 188 9.92 8.03 -4.07
N ARG A 189 10.92 8.57 -3.37
CA ARG A 189 12.16 9.08 -3.98
C ARG A 189 12.96 7.99 -4.69
N SER A 190 12.78 6.74 -4.28
CA SER A 190 13.37 5.58 -4.95
C SER A 190 12.52 5.06 -6.12
N ASN A 191 11.56 5.86 -6.63
CA ASN A 191 10.64 5.49 -7.70
C ASN A 191 9.79 4.24 -7.39
N ILE A 192 9.43 4.04 -6.11
CA ILE A 192 8.44 3.05 -5.72
C ILE A 192 7.10 3.76 -5.63
N LYS A 193 6.13 3.36 -6.43
CA LYS A 193 4.75 3.86 -6.34
C LYS A 193 4.09 3.25 -5.12
N LEU A 194 3.76 4.07 -4.13
CA LEU A 194 3.07 3.65 -2.91
C LEU A 194 1.61 4.11 -2.94
N ILE A 195 0.69 3.19 -2.68
CA ILE A 195 -0.75 3.45 -2.57
C ILE A 195 -1.23 2.83 -1.26
N LYS A 196 -1.93 3.61 -0.42
CA LYS A 196 -2.40 3.17 0.89
C LYS A 196 -3.92 3.18 0.95
N TYR A 197 -4.52 2.03 1.26
CA TYR A 197 -5.96 1.87 1.45
C TYR A 197 -6.30 1.56 2.90
N TRP A 198 -7.25 2.33 3.44
CA TRP A 198 -7.88 2.04 4.73
C TRP A 198 -9.32 1.57 4.51
N PHE A 199 -9.59 0.29 4.83
CA PHE A 199 -10.92 -0.28 4.76
C PHE A 199 -11.71 0.07 6.02
N SER A 200 -12.70 0.96 5.88
CA SER A 200 -13.61 1.38 6.92
C SER A 200 -14.90 0.59 6.83
N VAL A 201 -15.34 0.06 7.94
CA VAL A 201 -16.61 -0.64 8.09
C VAL A 201 -17.33 -0.07 9.29
N SER A 202 -18.67 0.09 9.22
CA SER A 202 -19.48 0.53 10.34
C SER A 202 -19.48 -0.52 11.45
N ASP A 203 -19.80 -0.09 12.67
CA ASP A 203 -19.82 -0.95 13.85
C ASP A 203 -20.85 -2.06 13.70
N ASP A 204 -22.04 -1.71 13.27
CA ASP A 204 -23.14 -2.65 13.06
C ASP A 204 -22.81 -3.70 12.00
N GLU A 205 -22.20 -3.29 10.89
CA GLU A 205 -21.80 -4.22 9.84
C GLU A 205 -20.61 -5.08 10.27
N GLN A 206 -19.68 -4.55 11.05
CA GLN A 206 -18.57 -5.33 11.61
C GLN A 206 -19.10 -6.40 12.57
N GLU A 207 -19.99 -6.01 13.48
CA GLU A 207 -20.65 -6.94 14.42
C GLU A 207 -21.41 -8.05 13.66
N ARG A 208 -22.24 -7.66 12.69
CA ARG A 208 -22.96 -8.61 11.84
C ARG A 208 -22.00 -9.62 11.16
N ARG A 209 -20.84 -9.15 10.72
CA ARG A 209 -19.81 -10.02 10.08
C ARG A 209 -19.14 -10.96 11.06
N PHE A 210 -18.97 -10.56 12.30
CA PHE A 210 -18.45 -11.45 13.33
C PHE A 210 -19.48 -12.53 13.67
N GLN A 211 -20.77 -12.20 13.79
CA GLN A 211 -21.85 -13.17 13.97
C GLN A 211 -21.91 -14.16 12.80
N ASP A 212 -21.88 -13.66 11.55
CA ASP A 212 -21.83 -14.52 10.35
C ASP A 212 -20.65 -15.53 10.39
N ARG A 213 -19.51 -15.18 11.04
CA ARG A 213 -18.38 -16.10 11.17
C ARG A 213 -18.57 -17.14 12.25
N LEU A 214 -19.31 -16.80 13.31
CA LEU A 214 -19.65 -17.74 14.39
C LEU A 214 -20.67 -18.76 13.94
N GLU A 215 -21.65 -18.35 13.12
CA GLU A 215 -22.74 -19.19 12.66
C GLU A 215 -22.36 -20.12 11.50
N ASP A 216 -21.43 -19.72 10.65
CA ASP A 216 -21.05 -20.46 9.44
C ASP A 216 -19.74 -21.26 9.66
N PRO A 217 -19.82 -22.60 9.78
CA PRO A 217 -18.63 -23.44 9.98
C PRO A 217 -17.54 -23.25 8.92
N SER A 218 -17.93 -22.90 7.68
CA SER A 218 -16.97 -22.63 6.60
C SER A 218 -16.17 -21.35 6.81
N LYS A 219 -16.56 -20.52 7.79
CA LYS A 219 -15.93 -19.24 8.13
C LYS A 219 -15.27 -19.22 9.50
N HIS A 220 -15.42 -20.26 10.32
CA HIS A 220 -14.83 -20.33 11.66
C HIS A 220 -13.32 -20.07 11.65
N TRP A 221 -12.60 -20.56 10.66
CA TRP A 221 -11.16 -20.34 10.50
C TRP A 221 -10.76 -18.86 10.33
N LYS A 222 -11.73 -17.99 10.01
CA LYS A 222 -11.53 -16.54 9.89
C LYS A 222 -11.70 -15.81 11.21
N LEU A 223 -12.18 -16.48 12.24
CA LEU A 223 -12.36 -15.92 13.57
C LEU A 223 -11.16 -16.30 14.42
N SER A 224 -10.34 -15.33 14.74
CA SER A 224 -9.17 -15.50 15.59
C SER A 224 -9.42 -14.96 17.00
N PRO A 225 -8.64 -15.38 18.03
CA PRO A 225 -8.66 -14.73 19.34
C PRO A 225 -8.44 -13.22 19.26
N MET A 226 -7.66 -12.76 18.29
CA MET A 226 -7.41 -11.34 18.04
C MET A 226 -8.65 -10.58 17.59
N ASP A 227 -9.53 -11.21 16.80
CA ASP A 227 -10.81 -10.60 16.39
C ASP A 227 -11.71 -10.35 17.61
N LEU A 228 -11.71 -11.26 18.60
CA LEU A 228 -12.48 -11.10 19.85
C LEU A 228 -11.91 -9.98 20.71
N GLU A 229 -10.59 -9.88 20.82
CA GLU A 229 -9.94 -8.80 21.55
C GLU A 229 -10.13 -7.44 20.83
N SER A 230 -10.06 -7.39 19.51
CA SER A 230 -10.27 -6.15 18.76
C SER A 230 -11.69 -5.60 18.95
N ARG A 231 -12.68 -6.49 19.08
CA ARG A 231 -14.06 -6.11 19.41
C ARG A 231 -14.17 -5.47 20.80
N LYS A 232 -13.52 -6.05 21.81
CA LYS A 232 -13.50 -5.46 23.17
C LYS A 232 -12.84 -4.09 23.22
N ARG A 233 -11.84 -3.86 22.38
CA ARG A 233 -11.02 -2.62 22.34
C ARG A 233 -11.36 -1.73 21.15
N TRP A 234 -12.63 -1.75 20.75
CA TRP A 234 -13.07 -1.07 19.52
C TRP A 234 -12.74 0.42 19.50
N VAL A 235 -12.94 1.11 20.65
CA VAL A 235 -12.63 2.55 20.79
C VAL A 235 -11.14 2.79 20.71
N ASP A 236 -10.32 1.92 21.29
CA ASP A 236 -8.86 2.07 21.27
C ASP A 236 -8.31 1.91 19.86
N PHE A 237 -8.84 0.97 19.09
CA PHE A 237 -8.53 0.86 17.67
C PHE A 237 -8.97 2.08 16.85
N SER A 238 -10.11 2.72 17.22
CA SER A 238 -10.55 3.96 16.57
C SER A 238 -9.59 5.10 16.84
N ARG A 239 -9.21 5.29 18.10
CA ARG A 239 -8.22 6.32 18.51
C ARG A 239 -6.86 6.07 17.86
N ALA A 240 -6.39 4.83 17.84
CA ALA A 240 -5.13 4.47 17.22
C ALA A 240 -5.13 4.81 15.71
N LYS A 241 -6.23 4.51 15.02
CA LYS A 241 -6.42 4.90 13.59
C LYS A 241 -6.39 6.41 13.41
N ASP A 242 -7.08 7.19 14.25
CA ASP A 242 -7.12 8.64 14.10
C ASP A 242 -5.75 9.27 14.33
N VAL A 243 -4.99 8.83 15.33
CA VAL A 243 -3.60 9.26 15.56
C VAL A 243 -2.70 8.85 14.38
N MET A 244 -2.82 7.63 13.88
CA MET A 244 -2.08 7.15 12.72
C MET A 244 -2.32 8.06 11.51
N PHE A 245 -3.56 8.39 11.20
CA PHE A 245 -3.89 9.28 10.09
C PHE A 245 -3.31 10.68 10.29
N ALA A 246 -3.45 11.26 11.48
CA ALA A 246 -2.92 12.58 11.78
C ALA A 246 -1.40 12.71 11.51
N HIS A 247 -0.64 11.61 11.64
CA HIS A 247 0.81 11.61 11.44
C HIS A 247 1.25 11.13 10.06
N THR A 248 0.44 10.30 9.39
CA THR A 248 0.89 9.59 8.20
C THR A 248 0.05 9.84 6.95
N ASP A 249 -1.02 10.63 7.04
CA ASP A 249 -1.76 11.10 5.87
C ASP A 249 -1.07 12.34 5.31
N THR A 250 -0.16 12.12 4.37
CA THR A 250 0.65 13.18 3.78
C THR A 250 0.27 13.44 2.32
N GLN A 251 0.58 14.62 1.80
CA GLN A 251 0.33 14.93 0.38
C GLN A 251 1.08 13.99 -0.57
N LEU A 252 2.27 13.50 -0.18
CA LEU A 252 3.09 12.60 -0.99
C LEU A 252 2.58 11.16 -0.93
N SER A 253 2.04 10.76 0.21
CA SER A 253 1.54 9.41 0.46
C SER A 253 0.21 9.47 1.23
N PRO A 254 -0.90 9.81 0.56
CA PRO A 254 -2.20 9.92 1.21
C PRO A 254 -2.83 8.56 1.52
N TRP A 255 -3.72 8.55 2.52
CA TRP A 255 -4.61 7.45 2.80
C TRP A 255 -5.90 7.56 1.98
N TRP A 256 -6.22 6.48 1.29
CA TRP A 256 -7.49 6.35 0.58
C TRP A 256 -8.46 5.51 1.40
N VAL A 257 -9.50 6.14 1.92
CA VAL A 257 -10.51 5.46 2.73
C VAL A 257 -11.51 4.74 1.82
N VAL A 258 -11.66 3.43 2.04
CA VAL A 258 -12.61 2.58 1.31
C VAL A 258 -13.81 2.32 2.21
N GLU A 259 -14.99 2.78 1.81
CA GLU A 259 -16.26 2.42 2.45
C GLU A 259 -16.58 0.95 2.19
N ALA A 260 -16.52 0.14 3.24
CA ALA A 260 -16.49 -1.31 3.10
C ALA A 260 -17.73 -2.03 3.62
N ASP A 261 -18.80 -1.35 3.99
CA ASP A 261 -20.06 -1.96 4.39
C ASP A 261 -20.65 -2.82 3.28
N ASN A 262 -20.53 -2.39 2.04
CA ASN A 262 -20.85 -3.22 0.90
C ASN A 262 -19.58 -3.80 0.27
N LYS A 263 -19.28 -5.06 0.58
CA LYS A 263 -18.09 -5.77 0.08
C LYS A 263 -17.94 -5.78 -1.45
N LYS A 264 -19.06 -5.81 -2.21
CA LYS A 264 -19.03 -5.83 -3.67
C LYS A 264 -18.60 -4.45 -4.20
N LYS A 265 -19.24 -3.39 -3.71
CA LYS A 265 -18.89 -2.01 -4.07
C LYS A 265 -17.45 -1.69 -3.65
N ALA A 266 -17.05 -2.02 -2.43
CA ALA A 266 -15.69 -1.80 -1.95
C ALA A 266 -14.63 -2.41 -2.87
N ARG A 267 -14.83 -3.64 -3.34
CA ARG A 267 -13.93 -4.31 -4.27
C ARG A 267 -13.83 -3.59 -5.61
N LEU A 268 -14.98 -3.28 -6.22
CA LEU A 268 -14.98 -2.59 -7.53
C LEU A 268 -14.35 -1.20 -7.41
N ASN A 269 -14.73 -0.43 -6.39
CA ASN A 269 -14.20 0.92 -6.18
C ASN A 269 -12.69 0.91 -5.91
N THR A 270 -12.19 -0.04 -5.11
CA THR A 270 -10.75 -0.15 -4.84
C THR A 270 -9.97 -0.52 -6.11
N ILE A 271 -10.46 -1.47 -6.91
CA ILE A 271 -9.81 -1.85 -8.16
C ILE A 271 -9.84 -0.68 -9.15
N SER A 272 -10.99 -0.03 -9.31
CA SER A 272 -11.13 1.14 -10.18
C SER A 272 -10.17 2.28 -9.77
N HIS A 273 -10.08 2.56 -8.46
CA HIS A 273 -9.15 3.56 -7.96
C HIS A 273 -7.69 3.17 -8.16
N LEU A 274 -7.33 1.90 -7.94
CA LEU A 274 -5.98 1.40 -8.21
C LEU A 274 -5.57 1.62 -9.67
N LEU A 275 -6.45 1.28 -10.61
CA LEU A 275 -6.26 1.49 -12.04
C LEU A 275 -6.08 2.99 -12.38
N SER A 276 -6.89 3.87 -11.78
CA SER A 276 -6.78 5.31 -12.03
C SER A 276 -5.56 5.97 -11.37
N SER A 277 -4.99 5.35 -10.32
CA SER A 277 -3.83 5.87 -9.60
C SER A 277 -2.49 5.66 -10.32
N ILE A 278 -2.48 4.81 -11.33
CA ILE A 278 -1.30 4.51 -12.14
C ILE A 278 -1.70 4.73 -13.61
N PRO A 279 -1.38 5.89 -14.19
CA PRO A 279 -1.61 6.09 -15.63
C PRO A 279 -0.84 5.03 -16.42
N TYR A 280 -1.54 4.28 -17.24
CA TYR A 280 -0.92 3.26 -18.09
C TYR A 280 -1.48 3.32 -19.51
N GLU A 281 -0.60 3.06 -20.46
CA GLU A 281 -0.95 2.85 -21.84
C GLU A 281 -0.74 1.38 -22.17
N TYR A 282 -1.67 0.80 -22.87
CA TYR A 282 -1.59 -0.59 -23.28
C TYR A 282 -1.71 -0.70 -24.80
N GLU A 283 -0.60 -1.03 -25.43
CA GLU A 283 -0.60 -1.44 -26.83
C GLU A 283 -0.80 -2.95 -26.92
N PRO A 284 -1.87 -3.41 -27.59
CA PRO A 284 -2.07 -4.83 -27.80
C PRO A 284 -0.88 -5.43 -28.55
N LYS A 285 -0.23 -6.42 -27.97
CA LYS A 285 0.81 -7.17 -28.68
C LYS A 285 0.18 -7.88 -29.88
N PRO A 286 0.88 -7.95 -31.02
CA PRO A 286 0.38 -8.69 -32.15
C PRO A 286 0.10 -10.14 -31.77
N PRO A 287 -0.95 -10.77 -32.32
CA PRO A 287 -1.31 -12.13 -31.96
C PRO A 287 -0.15 -13.09 -32.25
N LEU A 288 0.23 -13.84 -31.25
CA LEU A 288 1.27 -14.85 -31.37
C LEU A 288 0.79 -15.97 -32.28
N LYS A 289 1.58 -16.30 -33.32
CA LYS A 289 1.34 -17.49 -34.12
C LYS A 289 1.93 -18.70 -33.42
N LEU A 290 1.11 -19.69 -33.18
CA LEU A 290 1.60 -20.94 -32.63
C LEU A 290 2.50 -21.63 -33.68
N PRO A 291 3.72 -22.04 -33.27
CA PRO A 291 4.57 -22.85 -34.14
C PRO A 291 3.90 -24.19 -34.43
N LYS A 292 4.26 -24.80 -35.55
CA LYS A 292 3.80 -26.17 -35.82
C LYS A 292 4.28 -27.11 -34.70
N ARG A 293 3.39 -27.98 -34.26
CA ARG A 293 3.73 -29.00 -33.27
C ARG A 293 4.81 -29.93 -33.81
N GLN A 294 5.85 -30.18 -33.03
CA GLN A 294 6.84 -31.20 -33.38
C GLN A 294 6.15 -32.56 -33.46
N THR A 295 6.38 -33.24 -34.60
CA THR A 295 6.00 -34.65 -34.77
C THR A 295 7.24 -35.47 -34.66
N ASN A 296 7.29 -36.35 -33.67
CA ASN A 296 8.35 -37.33 -33.55
C ASN A 296 7.79 -38.71 -33.82
N LYS A 297 8.20 -39.33 -34.90
CA LYS A 297 7.75 -40.69 -35.29
C LYS A 297 8.46 -41.79 -34.46
N ASP A 298 9.59 -41.45 -33.85
CA ASP A 298 10.43 -42.41 -33.11
C ASP A 298 10.17 -42.38 -31.60
N TYR A 299 9.20 -41.54 -31.16
CA TYR A 299 8.82 -41.46 -29.74
C TYR A 299 7.51 -42.20 -29.48
N GLU A 300 7.62 -43.35 -28.82
CA GLU A 300 6.48 -44.11 -28.32
C GLU A 300 6.20 -43.74 -26.86
N ARG A 301 4.96 -43.38 -26.54
CA ARG A 301 4.58 -43.06 -25.17
C ARG A 301 4.55 -44.34 -24.33
N PRO A 302 5.05 -44.28 -23.05
CA PRO A 302 4.85 -45.40 -22.12
C PRO A 302 3.37 -45.76 -22.01
N PRO A 303 3.07 -47.07 -21.87
CA PRO A 303 1.69 -47.53 -21.70
C PRO A 303 1.01 -46.83 -20.54
N ARG A 304 -0.30 -46.60 -20.66
CA ARG A 304 -1.08 -45.85 -19.65
C ARG A 304 -1.04 -46.54 -18.28
N GLU A 305 -0.97 -47.86 -18.28
CA GLU A 305 -0.94 -48.72 -17.11
C GLU A 305 0.31 -48.55 -16.25
N THR A 306 1.38 -48.02 -16.81
CA THR A 306 2.61 -47.71 -16.09
C THR A 306 2.54 -46.39 -15.31
N GLN A 307 1.44 -45.64 -15.45
CA GLN A 307 1.25 -44.32 -14.83
C GLN A 307 0.14 -44.39 -13.79
N ARG A 308 0.27 -43.57 -12.75
CA ARG A 308 -0.79 -43.36 -11.75
C ARG A 308 -1.64 -42.17 -12.13
N PHE A 309 -2.91 -42.41 -12.34
CA PHE A 309 -3.87 -41.35 -12.67
C PHE A 309 -4.72 -41.01 -11.45
N VAL A 310 -5.09 -39.74 -11.38
CA VAL A 310 -6.13 -39.31 -10.43
C VAL A 310 -7.45 -39.98 -10.84
N PRO A 311 -8.14 -40.64 -9.90
CA PRO A 311 -9.46 -41.21 -10.21
C PRO A 311 -10.42 -40.18 -10.76
N GLN A 312 -11.11 -40.50 -11.85
CA GLN A 312 -12.18 -39.67 -12.39
C GLN A 312 -13.47 -40.02 -11.63
N VAL A 313 -13.86 -39.12 -10.72
CA VAL A 313 -15.08 -39.28 -9.90
C VAL A 313 -16.18 -38.31 -10.33
N TYR A 314 -15.91 -37.45 -11.31
CA TYR A 314 -16.85 -36.51 -11.95
C TYR A 314 -16.77 -36.65 -13.47
#